data_609225725fbc6619e4d0b876d3f303c7
#
_entry.id   609225725fbc6619e4d0b876d3f303c7
#
_cell.length_a   1.000
_cell.length_b   1.000
_cell.length_c   1.000
_cell.angle_alpha   90.00
_cell.angle_beta   90.00
_cell.angle_gamma   90.00
#
_symmetry.space_group_name_H-M   'P 1'
#
loop_
_entity.id
_entity.type
_entity.pdbx_description
1 polymer ?
#
loop_
_entity_poly.entity_id
_entity_poly.type
_entity_poly.pdbx_seq_one_letter_code
_entity_poly.pdbx_strand_id
1 'polypeptide(L)'
;EGTLCEHVVLAVQAFVEAKTQQAEFTHLIWQMRSEHVTSSDDPFASEEGQTCRQYVQQLSQALWLGGISQPLIHYEAAFSRAQQAAERCNWRWVSESLRQLRASVDAFHARASHYHAGECLRQLAALNSRLNCVQEMARRDSIGEVPPMPWRTVVGAGIAGEAKLDHLRLVSLGMRCWQDIEQYGLRIWFTDPDTGSILHLSRSWQRSEQENSPAATRRLFSFQAGALAGGQIVSQAAKRSADGELLLATRHRFSRVVPLSPDAWQMLSAPLR
;
A
#
# COMPACT_ATOMS: atom_id res chain seq x y z
N GLU A 1 1.91 -28.61 21.60
CA GLU A 1 2.20 -29.43 20.40
C GLU A 1 1.72 -28.63 19.20
N GLY A 2 2.66 -27.91 18.54
CA GLY A 2 2.36 -27.13 17.34
C GLY A 2 2.36 -28.04 16.13
N THR A 3 1.24 -28.21 15.49
CA THR A 3 1.16 -28.86 14.18
C THR A 3 1.97 -28.04 13.18
N LEU A 4 2.99 -28.65 12.59
CA LEU A 4 3.75 -28.07 11.49
C LEU A 4 2.79 -27.72 10.34
N CYS A 5 2.88 -26.50 9.84
CA CYS A 5 2.11 -26.06 8.68
C CYS A 5 2.45 -26.95 7.47
N GLU A 6 1.44 -27.35 6.69
CA GLU A 6 1.63 -28.16 5.47
C GLU A 6 2.71 -27.60 4.54
N HIS A 7 2.79 -26.28 4.41
CA HIS A 7 3.81 -25.62 3.61
C HIS A 7 5.24 -25.90 4.08
N VAL A 8 5.45 -26.02 5.40
CA VAL A 8 6.76 -26.36 5.97
C VAL A 8 7.11 -27.81 5.65
N VAL A 9 6.15 -28.70 5.73
CA VAL A 9 6.35 -30.13 5.41
C VAL A 9 6.72 -30.30 3.93
N LEU A 10 5.99 -29.64 3.03
CA LEU A 10 6.26 -29.66 1.59
C LEU A 10 7.62 -29.06 1.25
N ALA A 11 8.00 -27.94 1.89
CA ALA A 11 9.31 -27.33 1.70
C ALA A 11 10.46 -28.24 2.13
N VAL A 12 10.32 -28.93 3.27
CA VAL A 12 11.30 -29.90 3.75
C VAL A 12 11.40 -31.11 2.82
N GLN A 13 10.27 -31.63 2.34
CA GLN A 13 10.28 -32.74 1.39
C GLN A 13 10.99 -32.37 0.08
N ALA A 14 10.64 -31.22 -0.50
CA ALA A 14 11.29 -30.73 -1.72
C ALA A 14 12.79 -30.49 -1.54
N PHE A 15 13.22 -30.00 -0.37
CA PHE A 15 14.63 -29.84 -0.05
C PHE A 15 15.36 -31.18 0.03
N VAL A 16 14.76 -32.17 0.68
CA VAL A 16 15.34 -33.53 0.80
C VAL A 16 15.45 -34.17 -0.58
N GLU A 17 14.44 -34.07 -1.43
CA GLU A 17 14.46 -34.59 -2.79
C GLU A 17 15.54 -33.90 -3.64
N ALA A 18 15.64 -32.58 -3.59
CA ALA A 18 16.67 -31.82 -4.32
C ALA A 18 18.08 -32.22 -3.86
N LYS A 19 18.29 -32.41 -2.55
CA LYS A 19 19.56 -32.81 -1.98
C LYS A 19 19.96 -34.26 -2.29
N THR A 20 19.00 -35.14 -2.48
CA THR A 20 19.25 -36.53 -2.93
C THR A 20 19.67 -36.58 -4.41
N GLN A 21 19.19 -35.62 -5.22
CA GLN A 21 19.56 -35.53 -6.64
C GLN A 21 20.88 -34.81 -6.88
N GLN A 22 21.24 -33.84 -6.03
CA GLN A 22 22.47 -33.05 -6.11
C GLN A 22 23.12 -32.90 -4.72
N ALA A 23 24.18 -33.61 -4.47
CA ALA A 23 24.85 -33.65 -3.15
C ALA A 23 25.42 -32.28 -2.70
N GLU A 24 25.75 -31.38 -3.64
CA GLU A 24 26.26 -30.03 -3.36
C GLU A 24 25.18 -28.98 -3.11
N PHE A 25 23.93 -29.39 -3.09
CA PHE A 25 22.81 -28.49 -2.93
C PHE A 25 22.76 -27.90 -1.49
N THR A 26 22.92 -26.58 -1.36
CA THR A 26 23.02 -25.91 -0.06
C THR A 26 21.77 -25.10 0.30
N HIS A 27 20.98 -24.69 -0.68
CA HIS A 27 19.76 -23.92 -0.46
C HIS A 27 18.75 -24.14 -1.59
N LEU A 28 17.47 -24.09 -1.24
CA LEU A 28 16.35 -24.12 -2.17
C LEU A 28 15.68 -22.76 -2.16
N ILE A 29 15.63 -22.10 -3.31
CA ILE A 29 14.77 -20.94 -3.48
C ILE A 29 13.40 -21.45 -3.91
N TRP A 30 12.48 -21.48 -2.97
CA TRP A 30 11.10 -21.81 -3.24
C TRP A 30 10.42 -20.60 -3.86
N GLN A 31 10.29 -20.57 -5.17
CA GLN A 31 9.31 -19.70 -5.80
C GLN A 31 7.97 -20.39 -5.69
N MET A 32 7.10 -19.93 -4.78
CA MET A 32 5.68 -20.29 -4.87
C MET A 32 5.21 -19.75 -6.23
N ARG A 33 5.24 -20.60 -7.24
CA ARG A 33 4.30 -20.43 -8.35
C ARG A 33 2.94 -20.61 -7.68
N SER A 34 2.24 -19.51 -7.44
CA SER A 34 0.79 -19.60 -7.34
C SER A 34 0.40 -20.47 -8.52
N GLU A 35 -0.20 -21.64 -8.26
CA GLU A 35 -0.81 -22.45 -9.31
C GLU A 35 -1.48 -21.45 -10.22
N HIS A 36 -1.06 -21.43 -11.48
CA HIS A 36 -1.76 -20.68 -12.47
C HIS A 36 -3.20 -21.17 -12.41
N VAL A 37 -4.01 -20.47 -11.64
CA VAL A 37 -5.43 -20.45 -11.90
C VAL A 37 -5.50 -19.87 -13.30
N THR A 38 -5.49 -20.78 -14.27
CA THR A 38 -5.73 -20.53 -15.69
C THR A 38 -7.19 -20.15 -15.87
N SER A 39 -7.65 -19.19 -15.14
CA SER A 39 -8.77 -18.38 -15.54
C SER A 39 -8.14 -17.10 -16.07
N SER A 40 -8.57 -16.67 -17.22
CA SER A 40 -8.36 -15.33 -17.73
C SER A 40 -8.97 -14.35 -16.73
N ASP A 41 -8.26 -14.13 -15.62
CA ASP A 41 -8.70 -13.33 -14.48
C ASP A 41 -8.38 -11.86 -14.76
N ASP A 42 -8.64 -11.47 -16.02
CA ASP A 42 -8.60 -10.06 -16.41
C ASP A 42 -9.71 -9.33 -15.66
N PRO A 43 -9.37 -8.42 -14.73
CA PRO A 43 -10.36 -7.67 -13.96
C PRO A 43 -11.30 -6.85 -14.84
N PHE A 44 -10.88 -6.55 -16.07
CA PHE A 44 -11.66 -5.81 -17.06
C PHE A 44 -12.38 -6.73 -18.06
N ALA A 45 -12.26 -8.04 -17.94
CA ALA A 45 -13.07 -8.98 -18.73
C ALA A 45 -14.53 -9.02 -18.23
N SER A 46 -14.76 -8.73 -16.95
CA SER A 46 -16.12 -8.61 -16.41
C SER A 46 -16.76 -7.26 -16.80
N GLU A 47 -18.07 -7.26 -17.05
CA GLU A 47 -18.84 -6.04 -17.31
C GLU A 47 -18.73 -5.03 -16.17
N GLU A 48 -18.74 -5.51 -14.92
CA GLU A 48 -18.59 -4.67 -13.74
C GLU A 48 -17.21 -3.99 -13.69
N GLY A 49 -16.14 -4.73 -13.96
CA GLY A 49 -14.78 -4.19 -13.99
C GLY A 49 -14.58 -3.15 -15.09
N GLN A 50 -15.10 -3.40 -16.29
CA GLN A 50 -15.11 -2.42 -17.38
C GLN A 50 -15.88 -1.16 -17.00
N THR A 51 -17.07 -1.32 -16.44
CA THR A 51 -17.94 -0.23 -15.99
C THR A 51 -17.24 0.61 -14.93
N CYS A 52 -16.62 -0.05 -13.93
CA CYS A 52 -15.87 0.65 -12.89
C CYS A 52 -14.74 1.48 -13.49
N ARG A 53 -13.93 0.89 -14.37
CA ARG A 53 -12.85 1.58 -15.07
C ARG A 53 -13.37 2.79 -15.84
N GLN A 54 -14.42 2.60 -16.62
CA GLN A 54 -15.02 3.66 -17.43
C GLN A 54 -15.50 4.85 -16.57
N TYR A 55 -16.20 4.59 -15.47
CA TYR A 55 -16.69 5.65 -14.59
C TYR A 55 -15.56 6.39 -13.88
N VAL A 56 -14.52 5.68 -13.44
CA VAL A 56 -13.35 6.33 -12.85
C VAL A 56 -12.61 7.18 -13.88
N GLN A 57 -12.46 6.70 -15.11
CA GLN A 57 -11.83 7.47 -16.19
C GLN A 57 -12.65 8.71 -16.54
N GLN A 58 -13.98 8.60 -16.65
CA GLN A 58 -14.87 9.74 -16.92
C GLN A 58 -14.78 10.79 -15.80
N LEU A 59 -14.82 10.37 -14.54
CA LEU A 59 -14.65 11.26 -13.39
C LEU A 59 -13.28 11.95 -13.42
N SER A 60 -12.21 11.18 -13.64
CA SER A 60 -10.85 11.72 -13.71
C SER A 60 -10.70 12.73 -14.83
N GLN A 61 -11.25 12.45 -16.00
CA GLN A 61 -11.22 13.35 -17.14
C GLN A 61 -12.03 14.63 -16.85
N ALA A 62 -13.21 14.49 -16.27
CA ALA A 62 -14.03 15.63 -15.89
C ALA A 62 -13.31 16.56 -14.90
N LEU A 63 -12.67 16.00 -13.87
CA LEU A 63 -11.89 16.76 -12.89
C LEU A 63 -10.62 17.38 -13.51
N TRP A 64 -9.99 16.68 -14.44
CA TRP A 64 -8.77 17.17 -15.10
C TRP A 64 -9.06 18.32 -16.07
N LEU A 65 -10.11 18.20 -16.87
CA LEU A 65 -10.47 19.22 -17.88
C LEU A 65 -11.28 20.37 -17.29
N GLY A 66 -12.25 20.07 -16.42
CA GLY A 66 -13.12 21.09 -15.82
C GLY A 66 -12.52 21.78 -14.61
N GLY A 67 -11.54 21.15 -13.96
CA GLY A 67 -10.98 21.61 -12.69
C GLY A 67 -11.98 21.47 -11.53
N ILE A 68 -11.50 21.52 -10.31
CA ILE A 68 -12.34 21.40 -9.11
C ILE A 68 -13.12 22.68 -8.76
N SER A 69 -12.90 23.77 -9.47
CA SER A 69 -13.61 25.06 -9.28
C SER A 69 -15.04 25.06 -9.83
N GLN A 70 -15.40 24.08 -10.65
CA GLN A 70 -16.77 23.92 -11.11
C GLN A 70 -17.69 23.55 -9.95
N PRO A 71 -18.98 23.96 -9.97
CA PRO A 71 -19.92 23.61 -8.92
C PRO A 71 -19.94 22.10 -8.65
N LEU A 72 -19.96 21.71 -7.37
CA LEU A 72 -19.87 20.32 -6.93
C LEU A 72 -20.96 19.43 -7.56
N ILE A 73 -22.15 19.99 -7.82
CA ILE A 73 -23.27 19.31 -8.49
C ILE A 73 -22.88 18.66 -9.81
N HIS A 74 -21.92 19.23 -10.53
CA HIS A 74 -21.43 18.69 -11.81
C HIS A 74 -20.67 17.36 -11.65
N TYR A 75 -20.10 17.11 -10.47
CA TYR A 75 -19.29 15.93 -10.20
C TYR A 75 -20.03 14.89 -9.33
N GLU A 76 -21.12 15.26 -8.68
CA GLU A 76 -21.83 14.39 -7.73
C GLU A 76 -22.25 13.06 -8.33
N ALA A 77 -22.91 13.10 -9.49
CA ALA A 77 -23.35 11.90 -10.19
C ALA A 77 -22.16 11.04 -10.67
N ALA A 78 -21.04 11.68 -11.08
CA ALA A 78 -19.85 10.97 -11.53
C ALA A 78 -19.14 10.27 -10.35
N PHE A 79 -18.99 10.96 -9.22
CA PHE A 79 -18.46 10.35 -7.99
C PHE A 79 -19.31 9.19 -7.52
N SER A 80 -20.63 9.37 -7.45
CA SER A 80 -21.55 8.31 -7.00
C SER A 80 -21.47 7.08 -7.89
N ARG A 81 -21.48 7.25 -9.21
CA ARG A 81 -21.36 6.13 -10.16
C ARG A 81 -20.03 5.40 -10.03
N ALA A 82 -18.92 6.12 -9.96
CA ALA A 82 -17.60 5.53 -9.79
C ALA A 82 -17.47 4.79 -8.46
N GLN A 83 -17.98 5.38 -7.38
CA GLN A 83 -17.98 4.77 -6.05
C GLN A 83 -18.79 3.48 -6.02
N GLN A 84 -20.04 3.50 -6.51
CA GLN A 84 -20.90 2.33 -6.55
C GLN A 84 -20.31 1.22 -7.42
N ALA A 85 -19.70 1.56 -8.55
CA ALA A 85 -19.06 0.57 -9.40
C ALA A 85 -17.85 -0.08 -8.72
N ALA A 86 -17.01 0.69 -8.03
CA ALA A 86 -15.88 0.16 -7.26
C ALA A 86 -16.34 -0.76 -6.11
N GLU A 87 -17.45 -0.43 -5.46
CA GLU A 87 -18.06 -1.23 -4.39
C GLU A 87 -18.63 -2.55 -4.93
N ARG A 88 -19.31 -2.55 -6.08
CA ARG A 88 -19.79 -3.77 -6.74
C ARG A 88 -18.67 -4.72 -7.11
N CYS A 89 -17.55 -4.18 -7.63
CA CYS A 89 -16.34 -4.96 -7.93
C CYS A 89 -15.61 -5.44 -6.67
N ASN A 90 -16.01 -4.98 -5.48
CA ASN A 90 -15.27 -5.15 -4.23
C ASN A 90 -13.80 -4.67 -4.34
N TRP A 91 -13.57 -3.59 -5.08
CA TRP A 91 -12.26 -2.94 -5.25
C TRP A 91 -12.04 -1.90 -4.16
N ARG A 92 -11.68 -2.38 -3.01
CA ARG A 92 -11.61 -1.58 -1.78
C ARG A 92 -10.68 -0.37 -1.88
N TRP A 93 -9.53 -0.53 -2.54
CA TRP A 93 -8.56 0.56 -2.71
C TRP A 93 -9.05 1.66 -3.65
N VAL A 94 -9.73 1.26 -4.71
CA VAL A 94 -10.33 2.21 -5.66
C VAL A 94 -11.43 3.00 -4.95
N SER A 95 -12.30 2.30 -4.22
CA SER A 95 -13.37 2.91 -3.42
C SER A 95 -12.80 3.90 -2.39
N GLU A 96 -11.75 3.53 -1.66
CA GLU A 96 -11.08 4.41 -0.68
C GLU A 96 -10.44 5.63 -1.35
N SER A 97 -9.75 5.44 -2.48
CA SER A 97 -9.14 6.53 -3.24
C SER A 97 -10.18 7.52 -3.76
N LEU A 98 -11.34 7.04 -4.22
CA LEU A 98 -12.47 7.88 -4.64
C LEU A 98 -13.03 8.68 -3.46
N ARG A 99 -13.17 8.07 -2.28
CA ARG A 99 -13.64 8.73 -1.07
C ARG A 99 -12.70 9.84 -0.61
N GLN A 100 -11.39 9.60 -0.64
CA GLN A 100 -10.37 10.60 -0.31
C GLN A 100 -10.37 11.76 -1.31
N LEU A 101 -10.44 11.46 -2.61
CA LEU A 101 -10.52 12.46 -3.66
C LEU A 101 -11.80 13.31 -3.51
N ARG A 102 -12.95 12.70 -3.23
CA ARG A 102 -14.19 13.40 -2.94
C ARG A 102 -14.04 14.33 -1.73
N ALA A 103 -13.48 13.85 -0.63
CA ALA A 103 -13.24 14.68 0.55
C ALA A 103 -12.33 15.89 0.25
N SER A 104 -11.32 15.74 -0.62
CA SER A 104 -10.47 16.86 -1.05
C SER A 104 -11.25 17.89 -1.89
N VAL A 105 -12.13 17.45 -2.78
CA VAL A 105 -13.00 18.34 -3.58
C VAL A 105 -14.00 19.07 -2.67
N ASP A 106 -14.62 18.36 -1.74
CA ASP A 106 -15.54 18.93 -0.75
C ASP A 106 -14.84 19.97 0.14
N ALA A 107 -13.59 19.71 0.57
CA ALA A 107 -12.78 20.64 1.33
C ALA A 107 -12.48 21.95 0.55
N PHE A 108 -12.23 21.84 -0.75
CA PHE A 108 -12.08 23.01 -1.62
C PHE A 108 -13.34 23.87 -1.64
N HIS A 109 -14.50 23.25 -1.89
CA HIS A 109 -15.77 23.99 -1.96
C HIS A 109 -16.19 24.58 -0.61
N ALA A 110 -15.86 23.89 0.48
CA ALA A 110 -16.07 24.40 1.83
C ALA A 110 -15.06 25.48 2.24
N ARG A 111 -14.08 25.82 1.38
CA ARG A 111 -12.96 26.71 1.70
C ARG A 111 -12.24 26.30 2.98
N ALA A 112 -12.10 24.99 3.18
CA ALA A 112 -11.48 24.45 4.37
C ALA A 112 -9.97 24.76 4.37
N SER A 113 -9.45 25.19 5.50
CA SER A 113 -8.04 25.54 5.68
C SER A 113 -7.07 24.39 5.42
N HIS A 114 -7.53 23.15 5.59
CA HIS A 114 -6.74 21.95 5.32
C HIS A 114 -6.75 21.48 3.85
N TYR A 115 -7.41 22.25 2.94
CA TYR A 115 -7.35 21.90 1.52
C TYR A 115 -5.98 22.19 0.92
N HIS A 116 -5.44 21.20 0.19
CA HIS A 116 -4.20 21.29 -0.56
C HIS A 116 -4.37 20.84 -2.01
N ALA A 117 -4.18 21.74 -2.96
CA ALA A 117 -4.30 21.43 -4.38
C ALA A 117 -3.34 20.31 -4.83
N GLY A 118 -2.11 20.32 -4.33
CA GLY A 118 -1.12 19.27 -4.61
C GLY A 118 -1.53 17.90 -4.11
N GLU A 119 -2.23 17.80 -2.97
CA GLU A 119 -2.74 16.56 -2.44
C GLU A 119 -3.91 16.04 -3.28
N CYS A 120 -4.84 16.90 -3.68
CA CYS A 120 -5.93 16.56 -4.58
C CYS A 120 -5.40 15.99 -5.92
N LEU A 121 -4.41 16.67 -6.51
CA LEU A 121 -3.76 16.22 -7.74
C LEU A 121 -3.05 14.87 -7.54
N ARG A 122 -2.36 14.69 -6.42
CA ARG A 122 -1.70 13.42 -6.07
C ARG A 122 -2.69 12.26 -5.95
N GLN A 123 -3.84 12.50 -5.32
CA GLN A 123 -4.91 11.50 -5.18
C GLN A 123 -5.49 11.11 -6.55
N LEU A 124 -5.75 12.10 -7.40
CA LEU A 124 -6.23 11.86 -8.76
C LEU A 124 -5.21 11.07 -9.59
N ALA A 125 -3.94 11.45 -9.52
CA ALA A 125 -2.86 10.73 -10.20
C ALA A 125 -2.70 9.29 -9.68
N ALA A 126 -2.75 9.09 -8.36
CA ALA A 126 -2.64 7.78 -7.74
C ALA A 126 -3.79 6.85 -8.14
N LEU A 127 -5.03 7.36 -8.20
CA LEU A 127 -6.20 6.61 -8.66
C LEU A 127 -6.03 6.13 -10.10
N ASN A 128 -5.61 7.02 -11.00
CA ASN A 128 -5.38 6.67 -12.41
C ASN A 128 -4.21 5.69 -12.57
N SER A 129 -3.10 5.93 -11.86
CA SER A 129 -1.92 5.04 -11.89
C SER A 129 -2.28 3.62 -11.43
N ARG A 130 -3.15 3.49 -10.43
CA ARG A 130 -3.64 2.21 -9.94
C ARG A 130 -4.38 1.43 -11.04
N LEU A 131 -5.31 2.06 -11.74
CA LEU A 131 -6.05 1.40 -12.84
C LEU A 131 -5.15 1.07 -14.03
N ASN A 132 -4.21 1.95 -14.37
CA ASN A 132 -3.24 1.69 -15.44
C ASN A 132 -2.31 0.52 -15.06
N CYS A 133 -1.89 0.43 -13.81
CA CYS A 133 -1.09 -0.69 -13.30
C CYS A 133 -1.84 -2.02 -13.44
N VAL A 134 -3.13 -2.04 -13.08
CA VAL A 134 -3.99 -3.23 -13.24
C VAL A 134 -4.10 -3.64 -14.71
N GLN A 135 -4.28 -2.68 -15.61
CA GLN A 135 -4.35 -2.96 -17.05
C GLN A 135 -3.03 -3.54 -17.58
N GLU A 136 -1.92 -2.97 -17.16
CA GLU A 136 -0.60 -3.48 -17.56
C GLU A 136 -0.33 -4.89 -17.02
N MET A 137 -0.77 -5.18 -15.81
CA MET A 137 -0.67 -6.52 -15.23
C MET A 137 -1.50 -7.53 -15.99
N ALA A 138 -2.75 -7.20 -16.32
CA ALA A 138 -3.62 -8.05 -17.13
C ALA A 138 -3.03 -8.29 -18.53
N ARG A 139 -2.44 -7.25 -19.14
CA ARG A 139 -1.74 -7.38 -20.44
C ARG A 139 -0.54 -8.33 -20.34
N ARG A 140 0.29 -8.21 -19.29
CA ARG A 140 1.45 -9.09 -19.08
C ARG A 140 1.02 -10.55 -18.89
N ASP A 141 0.01 -10.77 -18.08
CA ASP A 141 -0.54 -12.10 -17.84
C ASP A 141 -1.05 -12.72 -19.14
N SER A 142 -1.74 -11.94 -20.00
CA SER A 142 -2.26 -12.41 -21.30
C SER A 142 -1.17 -12.85 -22.29
N ILE A 143 0.07 -12.37 -22.16
CA ILE A 143 1.22 -12.75 -22.97
C ILE A 143 2.13 -13.78 -22.27
N GLY A 144 1.70 -14.31 -21.11
CA GLY A 144 2.44 -15.31 -20.34
C GLY A 144 3.59 -14.75 -19.51
N GLU A 145 3.70 -13.44 -19.36
CA GLU A 145 4.63 -12.81 -18.42
C GLU A 145 4.05 -12.83 -17.01
N VAL A 146 4.84 -13.29 -16.05
CA VAL A 146 4.42 -13.28 -14.65
C VAL A 146 4.45 -11.83 -14.14
N PRO A 147 3.31 -11.23 -13.76
CA PRO A 147 3.29 -9.88 -13.21
C PRO A 147 3.97 -9.86 -11.84
N PRO A 148 4.59 -8.73 -11.42
CA PRO A 148 5.32 -8.62 -10.17
C PRO A 148 4.43 -8.82 -8.92
N MET A 149 3.12 -8.62 -9.07
CA MET A 149 2.12 -8.90 -8.04
C MET A 149 0.76 -9.19 -8.69
N PRO A 150 -0.15 -9.91 -8.03
CA PRO A 150 -1.51 -10.09 -8.54
C PRO A 150 -2.27 -8.76 -8.64
N TRP A 151 -3.03 -8.55 -9.71
CA TRP A 151 -3.84 -7.34 -9.89
C TRP A 151 -4.84 -7.10 -8.75
N ARG A 152 -5.34 -8.19 -8.15
CA ARG A 152 -6.25 -8.14 -6.98
C ARG A 152 -5.64 -7.36 -5.82
N THR A 153 -4.33 -7.45 -5.62
CA THR A 153 -3.59 -6.69 -4.62
C THR A 153 -3.61 -5.20 -4.93
N VAL A 154 -3.54 -4.81 -6.20
CA VAL A 154 -3.52 -3.39 -6.61
C VAL A 154 -4.85 -2.71 -6.36
N VAL A 155 -5.97 -3.38 -6.62
CA VAL A 155 -7.32 -2.83 -6.39
C VAL A 155 -7.88 -3.15 -5.01
N GLY A 156 -7.23 -4.04 -4.25
CA GLY A 156 -7.70 -4.48 -2.94
C GLY A 156 -8.89 -5.44 -3.02
N ALA A 157 -8.98 -6.23 -4.10
CA ALA A 157 -10.06 -7.20 -4.27
C ALA A 157 -9.87 -8.39 -3.31
N GLY A 158 -10.90 -8.66 -2.50
CA GLY A 158 -10.88 -9.76 -1.54
C GLY A 158 -9.96 -9.55 -0.33
N ILE A 159 -9.31 -8.39 -0.19
CA ILE A 159 -8.44 -8.09 0.94
C ILE A 159 -9.27 -7.59 2.12
N ALA A 160 -9.07 -8.19 3.29
CA ALA A 160 -9.62 -7.67 4.53
C ALA A 160 -9.12 -6.23 4.79
N GLY A 161 -9.95 -5.38 5.43
CA GLY A 161 -9.58 -3.97 5.71
C GLY A 161 -8.31 -3.83 6.52
N GLU A 162 -8.06 -4.80 7.41
CA GLU A 162 -6.84 -4.93 8.18
C GLU A 162 -6.32 -6.36 8.03
N ALA A 163 -5.05 -6.50 7.76
CA ALA A 163 -4.34 -7.78 7.79
C ALA A 163 -3.39 -7.80 8.99
N LYS A 164 -3.42 -8.87 9.78
CA LYS A 164 -2.43 -9.10 10.83
C LYS A 164 -1.09 -9.46 10.17
N LEU A 165 -0.03 -8.88 10.70
CA LEU A 165 1.34 -9.13 10.27
C LEU A 165 2.10 -9.68 11.48
N ASP A 166 2.33 -10.98 11.47
CA ASP A 166 3.06 -11.65 12.53
C ASP A 166 4.54 -11.78 12.12
N HIS A 167 5.46 -11.57 13.09
CA HIS A 167 6.91 -11.70 12.87
C HIS A 167 7.45 -10.83 11.73
N LEU A 168 7.02 -9.59 11.70
CA LEU A 168 7.37 -8.62 10.67
C LEU A 168 8.77 -8.04 10.90
N ARG A 169 9.59 -8.02 9.86
CA ARG A 169 10.81 -7.24 9.78
C ARG A 169 10.68 -6.20 8.68
N LEU A 170 10.83 -4.95 9.02
CA LEU A 170 10.73 -3.85 8.08
C LEU A 170 12.01 -3.01 8.08
N VAL A 171 12.47 -2.66 6.90
CA VAL A 171 13.59 -1.74 6.69
C VAL A 171 13.03 -0.39 6.30
N SER A 172 13.48 0.67 6.98
CA SER A 172 13.07 2.02 6.62
C SER A 172 13.68 2.45 5.29
N LEU A 173 12.85 3.00 4.41
CA LEU A 173 13.24 3.62 3.14
C LEU A 173 13.45 5.13 3.28
N GLY A 174 13.04 5.71 4.40
CA GLY A 174 13.18 7.14 4.67
C GLY A 174 11.89 7.78 5.17
N MET A 175 11.99 9.07 5.45
CA MET A 175 10.91 9.88 6.02
C MET A 175 10.75 11.18 5.23
N ARG A 176 9.51 11.58 5.01
CA ARG A 176 9.15 12.91 4.56
C ARG A 176 8.38 13.64 5.65
N CYS A 177 8.81 14.83 5.96
CA CYS A 177 8.05 15.76 6.80
C CYS A 177 7.36 16.80 5.92
N TRP A 178 6.20 17.27 6.35
CA TRP A 178 5.50 18.39 5.76
C TRP A 178 4.98 19.32 6.84
N GLN A 179 4.75 20.55 6.45
CA GLN A 179 4.20 21.58 7.33
C GLN A 179 3.33 22.52 6.48
N ASP A 180 2.18 22.84 7.02
CA ASP A 180 1.32 23.90 6.52
C ASP A 180 1.00 24.93 7.62
N ILE A 181 -0.02 25.75 7.41
CA ILE A 181 -0.38 26.84 8.35
C ILE A 181 -0.90 26.26 9.67
N GLU A 182 -1.72 25.22 9.61
CA GLU A 182 -2.44 24.67 10.77
C GLU A 182 -1.88 23.35 11.28
N GLN A 183 -1.22 22.60 10.38
CA GLN A 183 -0.78 21.25 10.68
C GLN A 183 0.66 21.02 10.23
N TYR A 184 1.28 20.09 10.88
CA TYR A 184 2.53 19.49 10.41
C TYR A 184 2.45 17.99 10.58
N GLY A 185 3.25 17.28 9.82
CA GLY A 185 3.19 15.83 9.86
C GLY A 185 4.42 15.17 9.27
N LEU A 186 4.39 13.87 9.30
CA LEU A 186 5.42 13.03 8.67
C LEU A 186 4.80 11.77 8.10
N ARG A 187 5.52 11.22 7.12
CA ARG A 187 5.30 9.87 6.62
C ARG A 187 6.65 9.15 6.52
N ILE A 188 6.69 7.95 7.06
CA ILE A 188 7.85 7.05 6.98
C ILE A 188 7.45 5.89 6.11
N TRP A 189 8.28 5.55 5.13
CA TRP A 189 8.10 4.36 4.31
C TRP A 189 9.02 3.27 4.77
N PHE A 190 8.50 2.06 4.70
CA PHE A 190 9.20 0.83 5.03
C PHE A 190 9.03 -0.18 3.92
N THR A 191 9.98 -1.08 3.80
CA THR A 191 9.84 -2.27 2.98
C THR A 191 10.06 -3.52 3.81
N ASP A 192 9.31 -4.53 3.50
CA ASP A 192 9.54 -5.89 3.97
C ASP A 192 10.59 -6.52 3.01
N PRO A 193 11.79 -6.85 3.48
CA PRO A 193 12.83 -7.41 2.62
C PRO A 193 12.47 -8.79 2.04
N ASP A 194 11.59 -9.54 2.70
CA ASP A 194 11.23 -10.89 2.29
C ASP A 194 10.17 -10.87 1.18
N THR A 195 9.21 -9.94 1.25
CA THR A 195 8.09 -9.85 0.30
C THR A 195 8.23 -8.70 -0.69
N GLY A 196 9.12 -7.74 -0.47
CA GLY A 196 9.22 -6.49 -1.23
C GLY A 196 8.03 -5.54 -1.03
N SER A 197 7.12 -5.87 -0.11
CA SER A 197 5.93 -5.04 0.17
C SER A 197 6.34 -3.71 0.79
N ILE A 198 5.76 -2.61 0.27
CA ILE A 198 5.97 -1.28 0.81
C ILE A 198 4.82 -0.92 1.74
N LEU A 199 5.17 -0.55 2.96
CA LEU A 199 4.26 -0.07 3.99
C LEU A 199 4.62 1.36 4.37
N HIS A 200 3.68 2.10 4.93
CA HIS A 200 3.96 3.43 5.43
C HIS A 200 3.31 3.68 6.79
N LEU A 201 3.88 4.61 7.50
CA LEU A 201 3.33 5.13 8.76
C LEU A 201 3.19 6.65 8.61
N SER A 202 1.98 7.16 8.78
CA SER A 202 1.68 8.59 8.66
C SER A 202 1.12 9.11 9.97
N ARG A 203 1.52 10.33 10.34
CA ARG A 203 0.90 11.08 11.45
C ARG A 203 0.94 12.56 11.15
N SER A 204 -0.12 13.24 11.57
CA SER A 204 -0.20 14.70 11.57
C SER A 204 -0.58 15.21 12.95
N TRP A 205 -0.17 16.42 13.23
CA TRP A 205 -0.45 17.13 14.47
C TRP A 205 -0.89 18.55 14.16
N GLN A 206 -1.78 19.08 14.96
CA GLN A 206 -2.14 20.49 14.94
C GLN A 206 -0.92 21.33 15.34
N ARG A 207 -0.72 22.42 14.64
CA ARG A 207 0.33 23.39 14.97
C ARG A 207 -0.12 24.21 16.15
N SER A 208 0.69 24.24 17.19
CA SER A 208 0.49 25.10 18.36
C SER A 208 1.63 26.11 18.41
N GLU A 209 1.33 27.37 18.75
CA GLU A 209 2.35 28.42 18.90
C GLU A 209 3.42 28.08 19.95
N GLN A 210 3.06 27.22 20.90
CA GLN A 210 3.95 26.80 21.99
C GLN A 210 4.83 25.60 21.66
N GLU A 211 4.61 24.93 20.53
CA GLU A 211 5.22 23.63 20.25
C GLU A 211 5.93 23.59 18.90
N ASN A 212 7.19 24.05 18.89
CA ASN A 212 8.05 24.09 17.70
C ASN A 212 8.96 22.84 17.54
N SER A 213 8.59 21.72 18.14
CA SER A 213 9.41 20.49 18.05
C SER A 213 9.39 19.94 16.62
N PRO A 214 10.56 19.67 16.01
CA PRO A 214 10.62 19.03 14.70
C PRO A 214 9.85 17.70 14.66
N ALA A 215 9.15 17.43 13.56
CA ALA A 215 8.36 16.20 13.43
C ALA A 215 9.20 14.92 13.67
N ALA A 216 10.48 14.95 13.33
CA ALA A 216 11.42 13.85 13.56
C ALA A 216 11.68 13.51 15.03
N THR A 217 11.51 14.46 15.94
CA THR A 217 11.69 14.25 17.38
C THR A 217 10.42 13.77 18.08
N ARG A 218 9.29 13.83 17.38
CA ARG A 218 8.01 13.36 17.92
C ARG A 218 7.99 11.87 18.15
N ARG A 219 7.23 11.47 19.14
CA ARG A 219 6.98 10.05 19.41
C ARG A 219 5.81 9.55 18.59
N LEU A 220 6.07 8.46 17.87
CA LEU A 220 5.07 7.64 17.19
C LEU A 220 4.97 6.33 17.97
N PHE A 221 3.81 6.05 18.53
CA PHE A 221 3.64 4.96 19.48
C PHE A 221 4.63 5.14 20.66
N SER A 222 5.62 4.28 20.76
CA SER A 222 6.64 4.34 21.81
C SER A 222 8.02 4.75 21.31
N PHE A 223 8.17 5.03 20.01
CA PHE A 223 9.46 5.28 19.37
C PHE A 223 9.58 6.72 18.88
N GLN A 224 10.79 7.26 18.83
CA GLN A 224 11.02 8.52 18.14
C GLN A 224 10.90 8.33 16.63
N ALA A 225 10.27 9.27 15.94
CA ALA A 225 10.09 9.21 14.49
C ALA A 225 11.42 9.12 13.72
N GLY A 226 12.43 9.84 14.18
CA GLY A 226 13.78 9.77 13.61
C GLY A 226 14.43 8.38 13.75
N ALA A 227 14.22 7.70 14.89
CA ALA A 227 14.71 6.34 15.08
C ALA A 227 13.99 5.34 14.17
N LEU A 228 12.68 5.51 13.99
CA LEU A 228 11.90 4.71 13.03
C LEU A 228 12.37 4.94 11.58
N ALA A 229 12.66 6.19 11.23
CA ALA A 229 13.08 6.57 9.88
C ALA A 229 14.51 6.13 9.53
N GLY A 230 15.38 5.96 10.53
CA GLY A 230 16.77 5.52 10.34
C GLY A 230 17.04 4.07 10.75
N GLY A 231 15.99 3.27 11.01
CA GLY A 231 16.13 1.95 11.60
C GLY A 231 15.40 0.84 10.87
N GLN A 232 15.45 -0.31 11.50
CA GLN A 232 14.62 -1.48 11.17
C GLN A 232 13.57 -1.67 12.27
N ILE A 233 12.38 -2.07 11.89
CA ILE A 233 11.33 -2.48 12.83
C ILE A 233 11.27 -4.00 12.83
N VAL A 234 11.36 -4.58 14.02
CA VAL A 234 11.02 -6.00 14.23
C VAL A 234 9.79 -6.04 15.11
N SER A 235 8.71 -6.62 14.63
CA SER A 235 7.44 -6.68 15.34
C SER A 235 6.86 -8.08 15.33
N GLN A 236 6.36 -8.51 16.48
CA GLN A 236 5.61 -9.76 16.64
C GLN A 236 4.11 -9.57 16.49
N ALA A 237 3.65 -8.33 16.53
CA ALA A 237 2.23 -7.99 16.38
C ALA A 237 2.11 -6.61 15.72
N ALA A 238 1.86 -6.62 14.45
CA ALA A 238 1.52 -5.45 13.67
C ALA A 238 0.25 -5.72 12.85
N LYS A 239 -0.33 -4.68 12.33
CA LYS A 239 -1.39 -4.78 11.35
C LYS A 239 -1.05 -3.87 10.18
N ARG A 240 -1.51 -4.26 9.03
CA ARG A 240 -1.52 -3.43 7.83
C ARG A 240 -2.96 -3.06 7.55
N SER A 241 -3.21 -1.78 7.43
CA SER A 241 -4.47 -1.33 6.87
C SER A 241 -4.47 -1.49 5.35
N ALA A 242 -5.62 -1.28 4.82
CA ALA A 242 -5.92 -1.52 3.44
C ALA A 242 -5.10 -0.62 2.49
N ASP A 243 -4.75 0.60 2.83
CA ASP A 243 -3.91 1.53 2.05
C ASP A 243 -2.40 1.33 2.24
N GLY A 244 -1.99 0.28 2.98
CA GLY A 244 -0.59 0.03 3.31
C GLY A 244 -0.12 0.77 4.57
N GLU A 245 -1.02 1.42 5.32
CA GLU A 245 -0.63 2.03 6.59
C GLU A 245 -0.28 0.96 7.62
N LEU A 246 0.87 1.13 8.23
CA LEU A 246 1.38 0.25 9.28
C LEU A 246 0.81 0.67 10.64
N LEU A 247 0.14 -0.25 11.29
CA LEU A 247 -0.38 -0.11 12.65
C LEU A 247 0.45 -0.97 13.59
N LEU A 248 1.38 -0.33 14.30
CA LEU A 248 2.22 -1.01 15.29
C LEU A 248 1.47 -1.19 16.60
N ALA A 249 1.74 -2.31 17.27
CA ALA A 249 1.26 -2.49 18.64
C ALA A 249 1.87 -1.44 19.57
N THR A 250 1.03 -0.79 20.38
CA THR A 250 1.45 0.26 21.32
C THR A 250 2.31 -0.26 22.46
N ARG A 251 2.33 -1.57 22.70
CA ARG A 251 3.13 -2.18 23.77
C ARG A 251 4.53 -2.52 23.28
N HIS A 252 5.52 -1.91 23.88
CA HIS A 252 6.97 -2.08 23.59
C HIS A 252 7.46 -3.51 23.49
N ARG A 253 6.86 -4.44 24.21
CA ARG A 253 7.28 -5.85 24.21
C ARG A 253 7.08 -6.56 22.88
N PHE A 254 6.24 -6.01 22.00
CA PHE A 254 5.92 -6.64 20.72
C PHE A 254 6.65 -6.04 19.53
N SER A 255 7.21 -4.86 19.68
CA SER A 255 7.92 -4.17 18.60
C SER A 255 9.22 -3.58 19.11
N ARG A 256 10.27 -3.67 18.31
CA ARG A 256 11.59 -3.08 18.56
C ARG A 256 12.06 -2.31 17.35
N VAL A 257 12.72 -1.20 17.59
CA VAL A 257 13.47 -0.49 16.56
C VAL A 257 14.96 -0.83 16.76
N VAL A 258 15.57 -1.29 15.70
CA VAL A 258 16.99 -1.66 15.67
C VAL A 258 17.68 -0.72 14.68
N PRO A 259 18.89 -0.23 14.97
CA PRO A 259 19.64 0.56 14.01
C PRO A 259 19.78 -0.17 12.68
N LEU A 260 19.76 0.58 11.59
CA LEU A 260 19.96 0.04 10.26
C LEU A 260 21.42 -0.46 10.15
N SER A 261 21.60 -1.71 9.78
CA SER A 261 22.93 -2.21 9.46
C SER A 261 23.37 -1.59 8.12
N PRO A 262 24.69 -1.34 7.91
CA PRO A 262 25.20 -0.82 6.65
C PRO A 262 24.79 -1.67 5.43
N ASP A 263 24.62 -2.97 5.63
CA ASP A 263 24.28 -3.93 4.58
C ASP A 263 22.76 -4.10 4.39
N ALA A 264 21.93 -3.44 5.21
CA ALA A 264 20.47 -3.63 5.17
C ALA A 264 19.88 -3.26 3.80
N TRP A 265 20.45 -2.28 3.11
CA TRP A 265 20.03 -1.89 1.77
C TRP A 265 20.37 -2.92 0.69
N GLN A 266 21.43 -3.72 0.90
CA GLN A 266 21.82 -4.78 -0.02
C GLN A 266 20.86 -5.98 0.03
N MET A 267 20.14 -6.11 1.14
CA MET A 267 19.13 -7.17 1.31
C MET A 267 17.82 -6.88 0.55
N LEU A 268 17.66 -5.65 0.06
CA LEU A 268 16.45 -5.28 -0.68
C LEU A 268 16.47 -5.86 -2.08
N SER A 269 15.31 -6.25 -2.58
CA SER A 269 15.16 -6.72 -3.95
C SER A 269 15.53 -5.64 -4.98
N ALA A 270 15.97 -6.06 -6.16
CA ALA A 270 16.46 -5.17 -7.21
C ALA A 270 15.58 -3.95 -7.55
N PRO A 271 14.23 -4.01 -7.53
CA PRO A 271 13.39 -2.85 -7.80
C PRO A 271 13.46 -1.73 -6.76
N LEU A 272 14.04 -2.01 -5.58
CA LEU A 272 14.10 -1.09 -4.44
C LEU A 272 15.54 -0.56 -4.19
N ARG A 273 16.49 -0.94 -5.03
CA ARG A 273 17.91 -0.51 -4.94
C ARG A 273 18.17 0.82 -5.58
#